data_ce26f2f7457eaa2c787b38692592b7c2
#
_entry.id   ce26f2f7457eaa2c787b38692592b7c2
#
_cell.length_a   1.000
_cell.length_b   1.000
_cell.length_c   1.000
_cell.angle_alpha   90.00
_cell.angle_beta   90.00
_cell.angle_gamma   90.00
#
_symmetry.space_group_name_H-M   'P 1'
#
loop_
_entity.id
_entity.type
_entity.pdbx_description
1 polymer ?
#
loop_
_entity_poly.entity_id
_entity_poly.type
_entity_poly.pdbx_seq_one_letter_code
_entity_poly.pdbx_strand_id
1 'polypeptide(L)'
;MKKLLTLVFSVAVLSFCGCAEKGAQVQAAGGVAEPTGDVSTYLRGAYISASDAEAKLKAAGFEVLSTFESVKDGKTIAFTCPTLKAEGAKPNRANVAVMRLFVDEQDKVIAITNPVYFGKAYMQKEYNHALFSKVKAKIESAFPSLKDSEDKMSFSNLAGFHFMIGMPYYEDVEVLGEGTTAELIAKAKNYKKGADVAFELKLSDDTTLLGYALGGGTKRFVSKIGRQNAGLMPYPIVISGGKATMVKAEYYIALSYPLLTMMEFGGIASVPGDIIKDLNKPFK
;
A
#
# COMPACT_ATOMS: atom_id res chain seq x y z
N MET A 1 98.69 8.59 23.59
CA MET A 1 97.84 8.61 22.38
C MET A 1 96.97 7.35 22.40
N LYS A 2 95.83 7.42 23.02
CA LYS A 2 94.85 6.29 23.05
C LYS A 2 93.54 6.85 22.62
N LYS A 3 93.04 6.40 21.47
CA LYS A 3 91.71 6.76 20.93
C LYS A 3 90.68 5.90 21.63
N LEU A 4 89.71 6.55 22.30
CA LEU A 4 88.58 5.96 22.95
C LEU A 4 87.47 5.75 21.89
N LEU A 5 87.09 4.51 21.68
CA LEU A 5 86.04 4.11 20.73
C LEU A 5 84.77 3.99 21.53
N THR A 6 83.89 4.91 21.30
CA THR A 6 82.55 4.89 21.95
C THR A 6 81.59 4.07 21.09
N LEU A 7 81.16 2.96 21.64
CA LEU A 7 80.14 2.08 21.02
C LEU A 7 78.78 2.63 21.33
N VAL A 8 78.05 3.06 20.34
CA VAL A 8 76.64 3.47 20.47
C VAL A 8 75.76 2.26 20.21
N PHE A 9 75.04 1.80 21.24
CA PHE A 9 73.99 0.78 21.13
C PHE A 9 72.75 1.47 20.62
N SER A 10 72.32 1.20 19.38
CA SER A 10 71.06 1.59 18.84
C SER A 10 69.98 0.52 19.21
N VAL A 11 69.14 0.87 20.11
CA VAL A 11 67.90 0.08 20.40
C VAL A 11 66.89 0.33 19.30
N ALA A 12 66.68 -0.65 18.45
CA ALA A 12 65.60 -0.62 17.47
C ALA A 12 64.26 -0.91 18.16
N VAL A 13 63.46 0.13 18.36
CA VAL A 13 62.07 -0.01 18.77
C VAL A 13 61.24 -0.42 17.54
N LEU A 14 60.84 -1.68 17.48
CA LEU A 14 59.88 -2.18 16.53
C LEU A 14 58.51 -1.60 16.88
N SER A 15 58.11 -0.51 16.22
CA SER A 15 56.74 -0.02 16.22
C SER A 15 55.90 -0.98 15.40
N PHE A 16 55.10 -1.78 16.07
CA PHE A 16 54.01 -2.49 15.45
C PHE A 16 52.96 -1.45 14.98
N CYS A 17 52.99 -1.16 13.68
CA CYS A 17 51.93 -0.40 13.02
C CYS A 17 50.74 -1.33 12.88
N GLY A 18 49.84 -1.31 13.86
CA GLY A 18 48.51 -1.90 13.73
C GLY A 18 47.78 -1.17 12.64
N CYS A 19 47.60 -1.80 11.49
CA CYS A 19 46.59 -1.38 10.52
C CYS A 19 45.22 -1.51 11.17
N ALA A 20 44.76 -0.43 11.80
CA ALA A 20 43.31 -0.27 12.04
C ALA A 20 42.66 -0.15 10.66
N GLU A 21 42.02 -1.24 10.22
CA GLU A 21 41.04 -1.18 9.17
C GLU A 21 40.00 -0.12 9.60
N LYS A 22 40.09 1.04 8.99
CA LYS A 22 38.98 1.97 8.97
C LYS A 22 37.82 1.25 8.25
N GLY A 23 36.97 0.60 9.02
CA GLY A 23 35.67 0.20 8.54
C GLY A 23 35.07 1.43 7.88
N ALA A 24 34.91 1.38 6.58
CA ALA A 24 34.16 2.38 5.85
C ALA A 24 32.78 2.42 6.52
N GLN A 25 32.55 3.43 7.34
CA GLN A 25 31.19 3.80 7.72
C GLN A 25 30.50 4.10 6.39
N VAL A 26 29.65 3.16 5.97
CA VAL A 26 28.67 3.42 4.94
C VAL A 26 27.87 4.60 5.49
N GLN A 27 28.20 5.79 5.00
CA GLN A 27 27.41 6.99 5.24
C GLN A 27 25.99 6.64 4.78
N ALA A 28 25.10 6.46 5.74
CA ALA A 28 23.69 6.31 5.46
C ALA A 28 23.30 7.51 4.59
N ALA A 29 23.01 7.23 3.32
CA ALA A 29 22.50 8.22 2.38
C ALA A 29 21.38 8.93 3.10
N GLY A 30 21.39 10.26 3.18
CA GLY A 30 20.52 11.09 3.98
C GLY A 30 19.08 10.64 3.89
N GLY A 31 18.62 9.91 4.90
CA GLY A 31 17.30 9.32 4.94
C GLY A 31 16.28 10.43 5.02
N VAL A 32 15.30 10.42 4.14
CA VAL A 32 14.12 11.29 4.27
C VAL A 32 13.51 10.99 5.65
N ALA A 33 13.39 12.00 6.51
CA ALA A 33 12.86 11.83 7.85
C ALA A 33 11.37 11.41 7.79
N GLU A 34 10.97 10.49 8.68
CA GLU A 34 9.56 10.11 8.81
C GLU A 34 8.72 11.31 9.28
N PRO A 35 7.45 11.40 8.82
CA PRO A 35 6.54 12.43 9.32
C PRO A 35 6.35 12.34 10.85
N THR A 36 6.32 13.47 11.52
CA THR A 36 6.07 13.56 12.98
C THR A 36 4.61 13.90 13.33
N GLY A 37 3.79 14.19 12.32
CA GLY A 37 2.39 14.58 12.48
C GLY A 37 1.42 13.72 11.68
N ASP A 38 0.29 14.31 11.33
CA ASP A 38 -0.74 13.64 10.55
C ASP A 38 -0.35 13.50 9.08
N VAL A 39 -0.73 12.37 8.51
CA VAL A 39 -0.56 12.07 7.08
C VAL A 39 -1.95 11.81 6.47
N SER A 40 -2.21 12.42 5.32
CA SER A 40 -3.47 12.25 4.60
C SER A 40 -3.59 10.87 3.97
N THR A 41 -4.81 10.33 3.93
CA THR A 41 -5.11 9.06 3.24
C THR A 41 -5.00 9.20 1.73
N TYR A 42 -5.43 10.35 1.20
CA TYR A 42 -5.47 10.62 -0.23
C TYR A 42 -4.77 11.93 -0.58
N LEU A 43 -4.30 11.99 -1.81
CA LEU A 43 -3.84 13.19 -2.48
C LEU A 43 -4.92 13.58 -3.49
N ARG A 44 -5.51 14.78 -3.36
CA ARG A 44 -6.60 15.26 -4.20
C ARG A 44 -6.15 16.30 -5.20
N GLY A 45 -6.71 16.25 -6.40
CA GLY A 45 -6.40 17.19 -7.47
C GLY A 45 -7.63 17.56 -8.28
N ALA A 46 -7.45 18.56 -9.17
CA ALA A 46 -8.46 18.90 -10.15
C ALA A 46 -8.74 17.72 -11.09
N TYR A 47 -9.97 17.65 -11.58
CA TYR A 47 -10.41 16.62 -12.51
C TYR A 47 -9.53 16.57 -13.77
N ILE A 48 -9.21 15.36 -14.16
CA ILE A 48 -8.73 14.98 -15.48
C ILE A 48 -9.49 13.73 -15.92
N SER A 49 -9.55 13.46 -17.22
CA SER A 49 -10.20 12.25 -17.71
C SER A 49 -9.44 10.98 -17.24
N ALA A 50 -10.14 9.86 -17.15
CA ALA A 50 -9.50 8.60 -16.79
C ALA A 50 -8.40 8.20 -17.78
N SER A 51 -8.59 8.46 -19.09
CA SER A 51 -7.58 8.21 -20.11
C SER A 51 -6.32 9.07 -19.93
N ASP A 52 -6.48 10.35 -19.60
CA ASP A 52 -5.34 11.24 -19.33
C ASP A 52 -4.62 10.84 -18.04
N ALA A 53 -5.38 10.43 -17.01
CA ALA A 53 -4.81 9.92 -15.77
C ALA A 53 -3.96 8.66 -16.00
N GLU A 54 -4.46 7.70 -16.80
CA GLU A 54 -3.69 6.52 -17.20
C GLU A 54 -2.41 6.88 -17.96
N ALA A 55 -2.51 7.80 -18.93
CA ALA A 55 -1.36 8.26 -19.71
C ALA A 55 -0.29 8.89 -18.81
N LYS A 56 -0.69 9.72 -17.84
CA LYS A 56 0.22 10.32 -16.86
C LYS A 56 0.88 9.30 -15.95
N LEU A 57 0.12 8.32 -15.45
CA LEU A 57 0.67 7.21 -14.65
C LEU A 57 1.71 6.42 -15.43
N LYS A 58 1.40 6.03 -16.67
CA LYS A 58 2.33 5.30 -17.55
C LYS A 58 3.59 6.11 -17.85
N ALA A 59 3.45 7.39 -18.17
CA ALA A 59 4.58 8.28 -18.43
C ALA A 59 5.49 8.44 -17.19
N ALA A 60 4.92 8.39 -15.98
CA ALA A 60 5.66 8.40 -14.73
C ALA A 60 6.27 7.02 -14.36
N GLY A 61 6.12 6.00 -15.19
CA GLY A 61 6.68 4.66 -14.97
C GLY A 61 5.87 3.83 -13.98
N PHE A 62 4.57 4.08 -13.87
CA PHE A 62 3.63 3.17 -13.22
C PHE A 62 3.02 2.21 -14.26
N GLU A 63 2.66 1.03 -13.81
CA GLU A 63 1.89 0.04 -14.54
C GLU A 63 0.42 0.18 -14.16
N VAL A 64 -0.45 0.44 -15.13
CA VAL A 64 -1.90 0.45 -14.94
C VAL A 64 -2.39 -0.98 -15.04
N LEU A 65 -3.02 -1.47 -13.99
CA LEU A 65 -3.56 -2.84 -13.89
C LEU A 65 -4.97 -2.93 -14.44
N SER A 66 -5.82 -1.95 -14.10
CA SER A 66 -7.19 -1.88 -14.56
C SER A 66 -7.79 -0.49 -14.36
N THR A 67 -8.82 -0.21 -15.14
CA THR A 67 -9.72 0.93 -14.95
C THR A 67 -11.14 0.40 -14.99
N PHE A 68 -11.91 0.63 -13.94
CA PHE A 68 -13.28 0.16 -13.86
C PHE A 68 -14.20 1.20 -13.26
N GLU A 69 -15.49 1.13 -13.62
CA GLU A 69 -16.50 2.01 -13.06
C GLU A 69 -16.87 1.56 -11.65
N SER A 70 -16.37 2.28 -10.66
CA SER A 70 -16.66 2.01 -9.24
C SER A 70 -18.05 2.53 -8.83
N VAL A 71 -18.45 3.68 -9.37
CA VAL A 71 -19.80 4.26 -9.26
C VAL A 71 -20.15 4.94 -10.59
N LYS A 72 -21.42 5.26 -10.80
CA LYS A 72 -21.86 6.01 -11.98
C LYS A 72 -21.06 7.32 -12.10
N ASP A 73 -20.52 7.60 -13.28
CA ASP A 73 -19.66 8.76 -13.56
C ASP A 73 -18.43 8.86 -12.64
N GLY A 74 -17.92 7.70 -12.16
CA GLY A 74 -16.72 7.60 -11.33
C GLY A 74 -15.93 6.34 -11.60
N LYS A 75 -14.66 6.51 -11.99
CA LYS A 75 -13.76 5.40 -12.36
C LYS A 75 -12.59 5.31 -11.40
N THR A 76 -12.23 4.08 -11.03
CA THR A 76 -11.02 3.81 -10.27
C THR A 76 -9.98 3.14 -11.16
N ILE A 77 -8.79 3.71 -11.21
CA ILE A 77 -7.60 3.17 -11.87
C ILE A 77 -6.76 2.50 -10.80
N ALA A 78 -6.60 1.18 -10.89
CA ALA A 78 -5.65 0.43 -10.08
C ALA A 78 -4.28 0.44 -10.77
N PHE A 79 -3.22 0.78 -10.03
CA PHE A 79 -1.88 0.88 -10.58
C PHE A 79 -0.80 0.42 -9.60
N THR A 80 0.37 0.09 -10.13
CA THR A 80 1.52 -0.39 -9.37
C THR A 80 2.83 0.13 -9.95
N CYS A 81 3.95 -0.21 -9.30
CA CYS A 81 5.30 -0.01 -9.83
C CYS A 81 6.26 -1.09 -9.27
N PRO A 82 7.48 -1.23 -9.82
CA PRO A 82 8.43 -2.23 -9.32
C PRO A 82 8.69 -2.16 -7.81
N THR A 83 8.79 -0.97 -7.24
CA THR A 83 8.96 -0.79 -5.79
C THR A 83 7.78 -1.37 -5.00
N LEU A 84 6.55 -1.05 -5.39
CA LEU A 84 5.36 -1.54 -4.72
C LEU A 84 5.21 -3.06 -4.86
N LYS A 85 5.52 -3.61 -6.04
CA LYS A 85 5.52 -5.08 -6.25
C LYS A 85 6.55 -5.78 -5.36
N ALA A 86 7.75 -5.25 -5.26
CA ALA A 86 8.80 -5.81 -4.41
C ALA A 86 8.43 -5.78 -2.92
N GLU A 87 7.86 -4.67 -2.45
CA GLU A 87 7.37 -4.57 -1.06
C GLU A 87 6.18 -5.50 -0.81
N GLY A 88 5.24 -5.59 -1.76
CA GLY A 88 4.06 -6.46 -1.66
C GLY A 88 4.37 -7.95 -1.77
N ALA A 89 5.52 -8.33 -2.34
CA ALA A 89 5.98 -9.72 -2.40
C ALA A 89 6.47 -10.26 -1.03
N LYS A 90 6.68 -9.39 -0.05
CA LYS A 90 7.05 -9.80 1.32
C LYS A 90 5.88 -10.53 1.99
N PRO A 91 6.14 -11.47 2.91
CA PRO A 91 5.09 -12.21 3.60
C PRO A 91 4.05 -11.28 4.26
N ASN A 92 2.77 -11.53 4.00
CA ASN A 92 1.63 -10.76 4.54
C ASN A 92 1.62 -9.26 4.19
N ARG A 93 2.28 -8.85 3.07
CA ARG A 93 2.34 -7.43 2.66
C ARG A 93 1.70 -7.15 1.28
N ALA A 94 1.03 -8.12 0.70
CA ALA A 94 0.50 -8.04 -0.67
C ALA A 94 -0.38 -6.79 -0.94
N ASN A 95 -1.12 -6.31 0.06
CA ASN A 95 -2.02 -5.16 -0.11
C ASN A 95 -1.31 -3.85 -0.46
N VAL A 96 -0.02 -3.72 -0.13
CA VAL A 96 0.77 -2.51 -0.46
C VAL A 96 1.11 -2.42 -1.94
N ALA A 97 1.02 -3.54 -2.67
CA ALA A 97 1.43 -3.62 -4.07
C ALA A 97 0.59 -2.76 -5.03
N VAL A 98 -0.61 -2.33 -4.63
CA VAL A 98 -1.54 -1.63 -5.51
C VAL A 98 -2.02 -0.32 -4.90
N MET A 99 -1.82 0.76 -5.65
CA MET A 99 -2.40 2.07 -5.39
C MET A 99 -3.63 2.29 -6.27
N ARG A 100 -4.46 3.24 -5.89
CA ARG A 100 -5.70 3.58 -6.60
C ARG A 100 -5.77 5.06 -6.89
N LEU A 101 -6.25 5.39 -8.09
CA LEU A 101 -6.61 6.74 -8.48
C LEU A 101 -8.10 6.73 -8.84
N PHE A 102 -8.89 7.43 -8.07
CA PHE A 102 -10.31 7.64 -8.34
C PHE A 102 -10.49 8.93 -9.13
N VAL A 103 -11.17 8.82 -10.26
CA VAL A 103 -11.57 9.94 -11.13
C VAL A 103 -13.07 10.14 -10.96
N ASP A 104 -13.48 11.27 -10.44
CA ASP A 104 -14.87 11.63 -10.25
C ASP A 104 -15.32 12.68 -11.29
N GLU A 105 -16.10 12.23 -12.27
CA GLU A 105 -16.63 13.12 -13.31
C GLU A 105 -17.75 14.01 -12.78
N GLN A 106 -18.47 13.58 -11.74
CA GLN A 106 -19.55 14.35 -11.14
C GLN A 106 -19.01 15.51 -10.30
N ASP A 107 -18.11 15.22 -9.36
CA ASP A 107 -17.58 16.21 -8.41
C ASP A 107 -16.35 16.95 -8.96
N LYS A 108 -15.91 16.60 -10.19
CA LYS A 108 -14.79 17.20 -10.90
C LYS A 108 -13.47 17.20 -10.14
N VAL A 109 -13.14 16.04 -9.52
CA VAL A 109 -11.90 15.83 -8.75
C VAL A 109 -11.25 14.50 -9.09
N ILE A 110 -9.95 14.38 -8.75
CA ILE A 110 -9.27 13.11 -8.62
C ILE A 110 -8.83 12.91 -7.16
N ALA A 111 -8.77 11.64 -6.73
CA ALA A 111 -8.21 11.26 -5.44
C ALA A 111 -7.27 10.07 -5.61
N ILE A 112 -6.03 10.20 -5.14
CA ILE A 112 -4.99 9.17 -5.28
C ILE A 112 -4.62 8.68 -3.89
N THR A 113 -4.58 7.37 -3.67
CA THR A 113 -4.10 6.80 -2.40
C THR A 113 -2.69 7.28 -2.09
N ASN A 114 -2.46 7.73 -0.85
CA ASN A 114 -1.16 8.21 -0.42
C ASN A 114 -0.22 7.04 -0.07
N PRO A 115 0.88 6.83 -0.82
CA PRO A 115 1.79 5.71 -0.56
C PRO A 115 2.42 5.74 0.82
N VAL A 116 2.67 6.93 1.39
CA VAL A 116 3.25 7.06 2.74
C VAL A 116 2.28 6.55 3.80
N TYR A 117 1.00 6.89 3.67
CA TYR A 117 -0.06 6.46 4.59
C TYR A 117 -0.30 4.93 4.51
N PHE A 118 -0.71 4.44 3.33
CA PHE A 118 -1.01 3.02 3.16
C PHE A 118 0.25 2.14 3.25
N GLY A 119 1.40 2.66 2.83
CA GLY A 119 2.68 2.00 3.02
C GLY A 119 2.96 1.73 4.50
N LYS A 120 2.84 2.73 5.37
CA LYS A 120 3.05 2.57 6.82
C LYS A 120 2.04 1.60 7.44
N ALA A 121 0.76 1.73 7.07
CA ALA A 121 -0.31 0.89 7.60
C ALA A 121 -0.14 -0.59 7.22
N TYR A 122 0.24 -0.91 5.98
CA TYR A 122 0.36 -2.29 5.50
C TYR A 122 1.73 -2.92 5.76
N MET A 123 2.83 -2.14 5.68
CA MET A 123 4.17 -2.65 5.93
C MET A 123 4.50 -2.77 7.42
N GLN A 124 3.77 -2.08 8.29
CA GLN A 124 3.94 -2.16 9.73
C GLN A 124 5.39 -1.85 10.15
N LYS A 125 6.06 -2.78 10.83
CA LYS A 125 7.46 -2.67 11.27
C LYS A 125 8.47 -2.72 10.12
N GLU A 126 8.08 -3.27 8.96
CA GLU A 126 8.92 -3.39 7.77
C GLU A 126 8.88 -2.13 6.88
N TYR A 127 8.15 -1.11 7.29
CA TYR A 127 8.00 0.12 6.52
C TYR A 127 9.34 0.82 6.30
N ASN A 128 9.60 1.18 5.05
CA ASN A 128 10.77 1.96 4.65
C ASN A 128 10.32 3.30 4.06
N HIS A 129 10.43 4.36 4.86
CA HIS A 129 9.95 5.68 4.50
C HIS A 129 10.56 6.23 3.20
N ALA A 130 11.85 6.01 2.97
CA ALA A 130 12.53 6.49 1.77
C ALA A 130 11.98 5.87 0.48
N LEU A 131 11.54 4.61 0.50
CA LEU A 131 10.92 3.95 -0.65
C LEU A 131 9.54 4.56 -0.96
N PHE A 132 8.68 4.68 0.05
CA PHE A 132 7.32 5.18 -0.13
C PHE A 132 7.28 6.68 -0.44
N SER A 133 8.21 7.46 0.11
CA SER A 133 8.38 8.88 -0.25
C SER A 133 8.79 9.06 -1.71
N LYS A 134 9.64 8.19 -2.24
CA LYS A 134 9.98 8.20 -3.69
C LYS A 134 8.75 7.88 -4.56
N VAL A 135 7.91 6.93 -4.14
CA VAL A 135 6.65 6.63 -4.86
C VAL A 135 5.72 7.83 -4.81
N LYS A 136 5.58 8.49 -3.64
CA LYS A 136 4.77 9.72 -3.49
C LYS A 136 5.28 10.83 -4.40
N ALA A 137 6.58 11.10 -4.41
CA ALA A 137 7.20 12.12 -5.24
C ALA A 137 6.95 11.88 -6.75
N LYS A 138 6.99 10.62 -7.20
CA LYS A 138 6.64 10.27 -8.59
C LYS A 138 5.17 10.58 -8.91
N ILE A 139 4.25 10.31 -7.98
CA ILE A 139 2.83 10.66 -8.14
C ILE A 139 2.67 12.18 -8.21
N GLU A 140 3.28 12.93 -7.30
CA GLU A 140 3.21 14.40 -7.27
C GLU A 140 3.82 15.04 -8.51
N SER A 141 4.87 14.45 -9.07
CA SER A 141 5.45 14.89 -10.35
C SER A 141 4.51 14.65 -11.54
N ALA A 142 3.80 13.52 -11.56
CA ALA A 142 2.84 13.19 -12.61
C ALA A 142 1.56 14.04 -12.53
N PHE A 143 1.17 14.42 -11.32
CA PHE A 143 -0.05 15.17 -11.01
C PHE A 143 0.31 16.41 -10.19
N PRO A 144 0.77 17.48 -10.81
CA PRO A 144 1.14 18.71 -10.11
C PRO A 144 -0.08 19.33 -9.41
N SER A 145 0.18 20.01 -8.30
CA SER A 145 -0.85 20.71 -7.50
C SER A 145 -1.80 19.80 -6.71
N LEU A 146 -1.40 18.54 -6.43
CA LEU A 146 -2.12 17.70 -5.49
C LEU A 146 -2.09 18.33 -4.09
N LYS A 147 -3.20 18.16 -3.35
CA LYS A 147 -3.36 18.59 -1.96
C LYS A 147 -3.72 17.38 -1.09
N ASP A 148 -3.32 17.44 0.15
CA ASP A 148 -3.74 16.45 1.15
C ASP A 148 -5.25 16.45 1.33
N SER A 149 -5.85 15.27 1.48
CA SER A 149 -7.27 15.15 1.87
C SER A 149 -7.46 15.56 3.32
N GLU A 150 -8.72 15.82 3.69
CA GLU A 150 -9.10 16.05 5.09
C GLU A 150 -8.95 14.77 5.92
N ASP A 151 -9.26 13.61 5.33
CA ASP A 151 -9.00 12.30 5.93
C ASP A 151 -7.51 12.13 6.18
N LYS A 152 -7.14 12.08 7.46
CA LYS A 152 -5.75 11.98 7.90
C LYS A 152 -5.65 11.34 9.28
N MET A 153 -4.49 10.81 9.59
CA MET A 153 -4.18 10.18 10.86
C MET A 153 -2.72 10.42 11.25
N SER A 154 -2.43 10.44 12.53
CA SER A 154 -1.06 10.48 13.02
C SER A 154 -0.24 9.33 12.46
N PHE A 155 0.89 9.66 11.85
CA PHE A 155 1.79 8.69 11.22
C PHE A 155 2.24 7.59 12.19
N SER A 156 2.47 7.94 13.45
CA SER A 156 2.88 6.98 14.50
C SER A 156 1.82 5.91 14.78
N ASN A 157 0.55 6.20 14.54
CA ASN A 157 -0.56 5.28 14.84
C ASN A 157 -0.83 4.30 13.69
N LEU A 158 -0.31 4.55 12.48
CA LEU A 158 -0.63 3.75 11.29
C LEU A 158 -0.17 2.30 11.40
N ALA A 159 1.01 2.05 11.94
CA ALA A 159 1.57 0.69 12.04
C ALA A 159 0.88 -0.21 13.08
N GLY A 160 0.01 0.30 13.90
CA GLY A 160 -0.76 -0.48 14.89
C GLY A 160 -2.23 -0.11 14.84
N PHE A 161 -2.67 0.44 13.70
CA PHE A 161 -4.02 0.95 13.58
C PHE A 161 -5.07 -0.14 13.79
N HIS A 162 -6.06 0.18 14.57
CA HIS A 162 -7.37 -0.43 14.64
C HIS A 162 -8.38 0.66 15.00
N PHE A 163 -9.62 0.56 14.53
CA PHE A 163 -10.58 1.63 14.66
C PHE A 163 -10.95 1.94 16.12
N MET A 164 -11.17 0.88 16.91
CA MET A 164 -11.47 0.97 18.33
C MET A 164 -11.21 -0.37 19.03
N ILE A 165 -11.26 -0.40 20.35
CA ILE A 165 -11.10 -1.63 21.16
C ILE A 165 -12.08 -2.71 20.67
N GLY A 166 -11.55 -3.90 20.38
CA GLY A 166 -12.32 -5.02 19.84
C GLY A 166 -12.51 -5.06 18.34
N MET A 167 -12.05 -4.05 17.62
CA MET A 167 -12.03 -4.04 16.15
C MET A 167 -10.75 -4.67 15.60
N PRO A 168 -10.77 -5.20 14.35
CA PRO A 168 -9.66 -5.94 13.79
C PRO A 168 -8.41 -5.06 13.56
N TYR A 169 -7.25 -5.70 13.65
CA TYR A 169 -5.97 -5.20 13.16
C TYR A 169 -5.71 -5.64 11.72
N TYR A 170 -4.63 -5.17 11.12
CA TYR A 170 -4.25 -5.53 9.75
C TYR A 170 -4.07 -7.04 9.55
N GLU A 171 -3.52 -7.73 10.53
CA GLU A 171 -3.24 -9.16 10.51
C GLU A 171 -4.49 -10.04 10.73
N ASP A 172 -5.59 -9.47 11.20
CA ASP A 172 -6.87 -10.17 11.41
C ASP A 172 -7.62 -10.34 10.08
N VAL A 173 -7.08 -11.18 9.20
CA VAL A 173 -7.67 -11.41 7.89
C VAL A 173 -8.87 -12.35 7.94
N GLU A 174 -9.78 -12.21 6.97
CA GLU A 174 -10.86 -13.16 6.72
C GLU A 174 -10.41 -14.20 5.69
N VAL A 175 -10.60 -15.48 5.98
CA VAL A 175 -10.30 -16.58 5.03
C VAL A 175 -11.54 -16.83 4.19
N LEU A 176 -11.41 -16.63 2.87
CA LEU A 176 -12.47 -16.80 1.89
C LEU A 176 -12.53 -18.24 1.33
N GLY A 177 -11.39 -18.91 1.29
CA GLY A 177 -11.27 -20.29 0.79
C GLY A 177 -9.87 -20.85 0.94
N GLU A 178 -9.76 -22.16 0.84
CA GLU A 178 -8.50 -22.91 0.90
C GLU A 178 -8.33 -23.78 -0.35
N GLY A 179 -7.08 -24.01 -0.74
CA GLY A 179 -6.70 -24.78 -1.92
C GLY A 179 -5.35 -24.34 -2.47
N THR A 180 -4.90 -24.90 -3.57
CA THR A 180 -3.68 -24.43 -4.24
C THR A 180 -3.90 -23.02 -4.82
N THR A 181 -2.83 -22.26 -4.98
CA THR A 181 -2.87 -20.92 -5.61
C THR A 181 -3.56 -20.95 -6.97
N ALA A 182 -3.26 -21.97 -7.79
CA ALA A 182 -3.88 -22.13 -9.11
C ALA A 182 -5.39 -22.40 -9.03
N GLU A 183 -5.83 -23.29 -8.13
CA GLU A 183 -7.26 -23.59 -7.91
C GLU A 183 -8.02 -22.37 -7.44
N LEU A 184 -7.47 -21.62 -6.48
CA LEU A 184 -8.13 -20.43 -5.94
C LEU A 184 -8.24 -19.32 -6.98
N ILE A 185 -7.21 -19.10 -7.80
CA ILE A 185 -7.27 -18.17 -8.95
C ILE A 185 -8.32 -18.64 -9.94
N ALA A 186 -8.33 -19.94 -10.29
CA ALA A 186 -9.30 -20.50 -11.22
C ALA A 186 -10.74 -20.34 -10.69
N LYS A 187 -11.01 -20.60 -9.43
CA LYS A 187 -12.32 -20.36 -8.80
C LYS A 187 -12.76 -18.90 -8.95
N ALA A 188 -11.89 -17.94 -8.61
CA ALA A 188 -12.21 -16.52 -8.74
C ALA A 188 -12.51 -16.12 -10.19
N LYS A 189 -11.73 -16.62 -11.17
CA LYS A 189 -11.89 -16.31 -12.61
C LYS A 189 -13.07 -17.04 -13.26
N ASN A 190 -13.45 -18.20 -12.78
CA ASN A 190 -14.59 -18.96 -13.32
C ASN A 190 -15.93 -18.44 -12.77
N TYR A 191 -15.93 -17.88 -11.58
CA TYR A 191 -17.14 -17.28 -11.02
C TYR A 191 -17.62 -16.14 -11.92
N LYS A 192 -18.87 -16.20 -12.37
CA LYS A 192 -19.45 -15.23 -13.33
C LYS A 192 -18.58 -14.96 -14.56
N LYS A 193 -17.79 -15.96 -15.01
CA LYS A 193 -16.83 -15.83 -16.12
C LYS A 193 -15.80 -14.71 -15.89
N GLY A 194 -15.38 -14.48 -14.65
CA GLY A 194 -14.37 -13.49 -14.28
C GLY A 194 -14.85 -12.04 -14.28
N ALA A 195 -16.15 -11.79 -14.47
CA ALA A 195 -16.68 -10.41 -14.57
C ALA A 195 -16.41 -9.54 -13.33
N ASP A 196 -16.21 -10.16 -12.17
CA ASP A 196 -15.94 -9.45 -10.93
C ASP A 196 -14.42 -9.27 -10.65
N VAL A 197 -13.52 -9.90 -11.45
CA VAL A 197 -12.07 -9.75 -11.31
C VAL A 197 -11.60 -8.55 -12.14
N ALA A 198 -11.30 -7.44 -11.47
CA ALA A 198 -10.83 -6.22 -12.11
C ALA A 198 -9.36 -6.32 -12.54
N PHE A 199 -8.52 -6.96 -11.73
CA PHE A 199 -7.12 -7.23 -12.07
C PHE A 199 -6.59 -8.46 -11.34
N GLU A 200 -5.51 -9.04 -11.90
CA GLU A 200 -4.67 -10.07 -11.29
C GLU A 200 -3.23 -9.60 -11.30
N LEU A 201 -2.57 -9.61 -10.15
CA LEU A 201 -1.17 -9.20 -10.00
C LEU A 201 -0.39 -10.31 -9.30
N LYS A 202 0.43 -11.04 -10.05
CA LYS A 202 1.38 -12.01 -9.49
C LYS A 202 2.52 -11.25 -8.82
N LEU A 203 2.75 -11.50 -7.53
CA LEU A 203 3.82 -10.89 -6.74
C LEU A 203 4.99 -11.85 -6.53
N SER A 204 4.70 -13.15 -6.37
CA SER A 204 5.68 -14.22 -6.28
C SER A 204 5.08 -15.52 -6.85
N ASP A 205 5.80 -16.63 -6.76
CA ASP A 205 5.24 -17.92 -7.20
C ASP A 205 4.08 -18.41 -6.35
N ASP A 206 4.04 -18.01 -5.08
CA ASP A 206 3.00 -18.39 -4.12
C ASP A 206 2.02 -17.25 -3.78
N THR A 207 2.27 -16.02 -4.23
CA THR A 207 1.43 -14.88 -3.85
C THR A 207 0.89 -14.15 -5.07
N THR A 208 -0.43 -14.08 -5.15
CA THR A 208 -1.17 -13.31 -6.16
C THR A 208 -2.17 -12.39 -5.47
N LEU A 209 -2.23 -11.14 -5.91
CA LEU A 209 -3.22 -10.17 -5.49
C LEU A 209 -4.27 -10.00 -6.57
N LEU A 210 -5.55 -10.22 -6.22
CA LEU A 210 -6.69 -9.94 -7.08
C LEU A 210 -7.38 -8.64 -6.64
N GLY A 211 -7.80 -7.84 -7.61
CA GLY A 211 -8.76 -6.76 -7.37
C GLY A 211 -10.16 -7.24 -7.72
N TYR A 212 -11.08 -7.21 -6.78
CA TYR A 212 -12.41 -7.76 -6.96
C TYR A 212 -13.49 -6.68 -6.90
N ALA A 213 -14.29 -6.60 -7.95
CA ALA A 213 -15.42 -5.65 -8.01
C ALA A 213 -16.56 -6.10 -7.08
N LEU A 214 -16.99 -5.21 -6.20
CA LEU A 214 -18.09 -5.49 -5.30
C LEU A 214 -19.44 -5.38 -6.01
N GLY A 215 -20.41 -6.20 -5.62
CA GLY A 215 -21.77 -6.16 -6.13
C GLY A 215 -22.51 -4.87 -5.75
N GLY A 216 -23.60 -4.57 -6.48
CA GLY A 216 -24.39 -3.33 -6.26
C GLY A 216 -24.88 -3.16 -4.83
N GLY A 217 -25.21 -4.25 -4.13
CA GLY A 217 -25.64 -4.21 -2.73
C GLY A 217 -24.52 -3.79 -1.77
N THR A 218 -23.29 -4.23 -2.01
CA THR A 218 -22.13 -3.88 -1.20
C THR A 218 -21.59 -2.48 -1.47
N LYS A 219 -21.84 -1.92 -2.66
CA LYS A 219 -21.46 -0.53 -2.99
C LYS A 219 -22.35 0.52 -2.31
N ARG A 220 -23.45 0.12 -1.67
CA ARG A 220 -24.40 1.06 -1.03
C ARG A 220 -23.76 1.93 0.05
N PHE A 221 -22.64 1.54 0.65
CA PHE A 221 -21.96 2.38 1.63
C PHE A 221 -21.60 3.76 1.05
N VAL A 222 -21.23 3.83 -0.22
CA VAL A 222 -20.87 5.08 -0.90
C VAL A 222 -22.00 6.10 -0.88
N SER A 223 -23.26 5.64 -1.01
CA SER A 223 -24.42 6.55 -0.95
C SER A 223 -24.70 7.12 0.45
N LYS A 224 -24.13 6.50 1.48
CA LYS A 224 -24.32 6.92 2.88
C LYS A 224 -23.16 7.77 3.41
N ILE A 225 -21.95 7.48 2.98
CA ILE A 225 -20.74 8.12 3.52
C ILE A 225 -20.00 9.01 2.52
N GLY A 226 -20.57 9.19 1.35
CA GLY A 226 -20.06 10.09 0.32
C GLY A 226 -19.41 9.39 -0.86
N ARG A 227 -19.58 9.99 -2.02
CA ARG A 227 -19.15 9.51 -3.31
C ARG A 227 -17.62 9.38 -3.42
N GLN A 228 -16.88 10.28 -2.79
CA GLN A 228 -15.41 10.26 -2.70
C GLN A 228 -14.87 8.93 -2.12
N ASN A 229 -15.69 8.18 -1.40
CA ASN A 229 -15.34 6.92 -0.78
C ASN A 229 -15.39 5.71 -1.75
N ALA A 230 -15.82 5.92 -3.00
CA ALA A 230 -15.78 4.90 -4.04
C ALA A 230 -14.35 4.48 -4.46
N GLY A 231 -13.36 5.29 -4.15
CA GLY A 231 -11.94 5.00 -4.42
C GLY A 231 -11.36 3.81 -3.65
N LEU A 232 -12.07 3.25 -2.67
CA LEU A 232 -11.70 2.03 -1.95
C LEU A 232 -11.68 0.78 -2.85
N MET A 233 -12.46 0.77 -3.94
CA MET A 233 -12.58 -0.35 -4.86
C MET A 233 -11.51 -0.31 -5.98
N PRO A 234 -11.13 -1.45 -6.61
CA PRO A 234 -11.58 -2.82 -6.36
C PRO A 234 -11.05 -3.34 -5.03
N TYR A 235 -11.83 -4.24 -4.39
CA TYR A 235 -11.45 -4.81 -3.10
C TYR A 235 -10.29 -5.80 -3.26
N PRO A 236 -9.23 -5.75 -2.44
CA PRO A 236 -8.11 -6.65 -2.57
C PRO A 236 -8.40 -8.03 -1.96
N ILE A 237 -8.12 -9.10 -2.72
CA ILE A 237 -8.07 -10.48 -2.25
C ILE A 237 -6.64 -10.97 -2.44
N VAL A 238 -6.03 -11.48 -1.38
CA VAL A 238 -4.69 -12.07 -1.41
C VAL A 238 -4.82 -13.58 -1.47
N ILE A 239 -4.19 -14.19 -2.48
CA ILE A 239 -4.04 -15.65 -2.58
C ILE A 239 -2.59 -15.96 -2.27
N SER A 240 -2.32 -16.62 -1.15
CA SER A 240 -0.97 -16.98 -0.69
C SER A 240 -1.04 -18.10 0.36
N GLY A 241 -0.02 -18.98 0.39
CA GLY A 241 0.09 -20.03 1.39
C GLY A 241 -1.11 -20.99 1.42
N GLY A 242 -1.71 -21.26 0.25
CA GLY A 242 -2.87 -22.14 0.15
C GLY A 242 -4.20 -21.53 0.62
N LYS A 243 -4.28 -20.23 0.78
CA LYS A 243 -5.47 -19.52 1.22
C LYS A 243 -5.79 -18.32 0.34
N ALA A 244 -7.09 -18.10 0.10
CA ALA A 244 -7.60 -16.81 -0.37
C ALA A 244 -8.07 -16.02 0.85
N THR A 245 -7.52 -14.83 1.06
CA THR A 245 -7.80 -13.99 2.23
C THR A 245 -8.14 -12.57 1.83
N MET A 246 -8.85 -11.87 2.69
CA MET A 246 -9.07 -10.43 2.59
C MET A 246 -8.76 -9.76 3.93
N VAL A 247 -8.29 -8.53 3.89
CA VAL A 247 -8.27 -7.68 5.08
C VAL A 247 -9.73 -7.43 5.49
N LYS A 248 -10.05 -7.55 6.78
CA LYS A 248 -11.42 -7.35 7.25
C LYS A 248 -11.94 -5.98 6.85
N ALA A 249 -13.20 -5.94 6.42
CA ALA A 249 -13.78 -4.74 5.81
C ALA A 249 -13.90 -3.59 6.82
N GLU A 250 -14.10 -3.89 8.10
CA GLU A 250 -14.11 -2.91 9.19
C GLU A 250 -12.77 -2.16 9.26
N TYR A 251 -11.65 -2.92 9.22
CA TYR A 251 -10.31 -2.34 9.21
C TYR A 251 -10.08 -1.50 7.94
N TYR A 252 -10.39 -2.08 6.76
CA TYR A 252 -10.07 -1.44 5.49
C TYR A 252 -10.88 -0.14 5.28
N ILE A 253 -12.16 -0.13 5.65
CA ILE A 253 -13.01 1.07 5.58
C ILE A 253 -12.50 2.13 6.56
N ALA A 254 -12.27 1.77 7.82
CA ALA A 254 -11.83 2.72 8.84
C ALA A 254 -10.42 3.27 8.57
N LEU A 255 -9.50 2.44 8.05
CA LEU A 255 -8.18 2.91 7.61
C LEU A 255 -8.29 3.88 6.43
N SER A 256 -9.19 3.61 5.48
CA SER A 256 -9.35 4.43 4.28
C SER A 256 -10.03 5.78 4.57
N TYR A 257 -10.85 5.83 5.62
CA TYR A 257 -11.66 7.01 6.00
C TYR A 257 -11.64 7.23 7.51
N PRO A 258 -10.49 7.64 8.08
CA PRO A 258 -10.31 7.74 9.52
C PRO A 258 -11.15 8.81 10.21
N LEU A 259 -11.77 9.71 9.46
CA LEU A 259 -12.71 10.72 9.97
C LEU A 259 -14.15 10.21 10.08
N LEU A 260 -14.45 8.98 9.64
CA LEU A 260 -15.79 8.41 9.84
C LEU A 260 -16.13 8.36 11.33
N THR A 261 -17.22 9.03 11.67
CA THR A 261 -17.73 9.01 13.04
C THR A 261 -18.36 7.64 13.35
N MET A 262 -18.51 7.33 14.65
CA MET A 262 -19.21 6.12 15.09
C MET A 262 -20.65 6.04 14.56
N MET A 263 -21.32 7.18 14.38
CA MET A 263 -22.68 7.25 13.83
C MET A 263 -22.68 6.88 12.34
N GLU A 264 -21.76 7.43 11.56
CA GLU A 264 -21.62 7.12 10.13
C GLU A 264 -21.21 5.66 9.92
N PHE A 265 -20.26 5.16 10.71
CA PHE A 265 -19.87 3.75 10.68
C PHE A 265 -21.06 2.85 11.07
N GLY A 266 -21.83 3.21 12.09
CA GLY A 266 -23.07 2.53 12.46
C GLY A 266 -24.11 2.52 11.33
N GLY A 267 -24.19 3.60 10.55
CA GLY A 267 -25.04 3.70 9.36
C GLY A 267 -24.70 2.72 8.24
N ILE A 268 -23.45 2.18 8.23
CA ILE A 268 -22.97 1.17 7.27
C ILE A 268 -22.62 -0.17 7.94
N ALA A 269 -23.11 -0.43 9.15
CA ALA A 269 -22.73 -1.60 9.96
C ALA A 269 -22.95 -2.96 9.26
N SER A 270 -23.90 -3.07 8.31
CA SER A 270 -24.10 -4.29 7.53
C SER A 270 -23.07 -4.47 6.40
N VAL A 271 -22.39 -3.40 5.97
CA VAL A 271 -21.51 -3.42 4.80
C VAL A 271 -20.35 -4.40 4.94
N PRO A 272 -19.62 -4.46 6.07
CA PRO A 272 -18.56 -5.46 6.24
C PRO A 272 -19.05 -6.90 6.00
N GLY A 273 -20.17 -7.26 6.59
CA GLY A 273 -20.76 -8.59 6.40
C GLY A 273 -21.24 -8.84 4.96
N ASP A 274 -21.73 -7.83 4.26
CA ASP A 274 -22.13 -7.94 2.85
C ASP A 274 -20.91 -8.08 1.93
N ILE A 275 -19.80 -7.40 2.23
CA ILE A 275 -18.52 -7.57 1.51
C ILE A 275 -18.01 -9.01 1.66
N ILE A 276 -17.96 -9.54 2.89
CA ILE A 276 -17.54 -10.92 3.14
C ILE A 276 -18.43 -11.90 2.36
N LYS A 277 -19.74 -11.72 2.38
CA LYS A 277 -20.67 -12.59 1.62
C LYS A 277 -20.40 -12.53 0.11
N ASP A 278 -20.16 -11.34 -0.45
CA ASP A 278 -19.84 -11.22 -1.87
C ASP A 278 -18.52 -11.88 -2.24
N LEU A 279 -17.47 -11.64 -1.46
CA LEU A 279 -16.13 -12.15 -1.74
C LEU A 279 -15.97 -13.64 -1.45
N ASN A 280 -16.83 -14.24 -0.62
CA ASN A 280 -16.86 -15.69 -0.38
C ASN A 280 -17.45 -16.49 -1.54
N LYS A 281 -18.33 -15.89 -2.36
CA LYS A 281 -19.08 -16.62 -3.41
C LYS A 281 -18.18 -17.37 -4.41
N PRO A 282 -17.06 -16.78 -4.89
CA PRO A 282 -16.18 -17.48 -5.83
C PRO A 282 -15.49 -18.71 -5.26
N PHE A 283 -15.30 -18.75 -3.94
CA PHE A 283 -14.47 -19.76 -3.28
C PHE A 283 -15.25 -20.91 -2.63
N LYS A 284 -16.57 -20.84 -2.66
CA LYS A 284 -17.49 -21.89 -2.17
C LYS A 284 -17.61 -23.07 -3.11
#